data_fdbf6ac7e2600c05ddcf2bbf6b33fdc9
#
_entry.id   fdbf6ac7e2600c05ddcf2bbf6b33fdc9
#
_cell.length_a   1.000
_cell.length_b   1.000
_cell.length_c   1.000
_cell.angle_alpha   90.00
_cell.angle_beta   90.00
_cell.angle_gamma   90.00
#
_symmetry.space_group_name_H-M   'P 1'
#
loop_
_entity.id
_entity.type
_entity.pdbx_description
1 polymer ?
#
loop_
_entity_poly.entity_id
_entity_poly.type
_entity_poly.pdbx_seq_one_letter_code
_entity_poly.pdbx_strand_id
1 'polypeptide(L)'
;GSDWSSDVCSSDLMNRKVRTALYACALMAPLLLQSCNAQSEKKESNKECTEETNKNTEKKVMKTGSENFIFAEGKEWEPAGEGVVRQIMGYNDDIMVVKVKFEKGAVGAVHHHIHSQVTYVESGKFEFTINGVKKIVSAGDCLYKEPDAVHGCVCLEPGMLIDCFSPMRADFLEKK
;
A
#
# COMPACT_ATOMS: atom_id res chain seq x y z
N GLY A 1 -62.39 4.35 -9.92
CA GLY A 1 -62.42 5.22 -8.77
C GLY A 1 -61.52 4.73 -7.70
N SER A 2 -60.55 5.46 -7.40
CA SER A 2 -60.03 5.94 -6.14
C SER A 2 -58.55 6.29 -6.24
N ASP A 3 -58.36 7.57 -6.21
CA ASP A 3 -57.14 8.31 -6.01
C ASP A 3 -56.39 7.82 -4.76
N TRP A 4 -55.04 7.79 -4.83
CA TRP A 4 -54.21 8.06 -3.68
C TRP A 4 -53.16 9.10 -4.03
N SER A 5 -53.48 10.29 -3.56
CA SER A 5 -52.72 11.52 -3.52
C SER A 5 -51.41 11.36 -2.69
N SER A 6 -50.39 11.95 -3.22
CA SER A 6 -49.23 12.54 -2.58
C SER A 6 -49.30 12.82 -1.09
N ASP A 7 -48.25 12.48 -0.37
CA ASP A 7 -47.73 13.38 0.65
C ASP A 7 -46.20 13.36 0.68
N VAL A 8 -45.69 14.49 0.27
CA VAL A 8 -44.35 14.98 0.48
C VAL A 8 -44.20 15.32 1.97
N CYS A 9 -43.25 14.75 2.65
CA CYS A 9 -42.75 15.33 3.88
C CYS A 9 -41.28 15.66 3.79
N SER A 10 -41.13 16.94 3.76
CA SER A 10 -39.91 17.74 3.78
C SER A 10 -39.22 17.66 5.15
N SER A 11 -37.94 17.96 5.08
CA SER A 11 -37.09 18.47 6.17
C SER A 11 -36.65 17.52 7.27
N ASP A 12 -35.34 17.25 7.26
CA ASP A 12 -34.50 17.76 8.37
C ASP A 12 -33.02 17.88 7.94
N LEU A 13 -32.70 19.12 7.63
CA LEU A 13 -31.34 19.63 7.64
C LEU A 13 -30.88 19.76 9.10
N MET A 14 -30.14 18.84 9.63
CA MET A 14 -29.44 19.08 10.89
C MET A 14 -27.94 19.26 10.67
N ASN A 15 -27.65 20.53 10.52
CA ASN A 15 -26.45 21.29 10.78
C ASN A 15 -25.61 20.69 11.94
N ARG A 16 -24.50 20.01 11.63
CA ARG A 16 -23.45 19.70 12.61
C ARG A 16 -22.28 20.67 12.42
N LYS A 17 -22.31 21.68 13.28
CA LYS A 17 -21.21 22.65 13.47
C LYS A 17 -19.91 21.93 13.80
N VAL A 18 -18.94 22.09 12.93
CA VAL A 18 -17.52 21.76 13.19
C VAL A 18 -17.01 22.75 14.23
N ARG A 19 -16.69 22.29 15.41
CA ARG A 19 -16.03 23.07 16.45
C ARG A 19 -14.51 23.06 16.16
N THR A 20 -14.04 24.16 15.65
CA THR A 20 -12.61 24.47 15.56
C THR A 20 -12.10 24.80 16.98
N ALA A 21 -11.24 23.95 17.53
CA ALA A 21 -10.51 24.27 18.75
C ALA A 21 -9.19 24.93 18.39
N LEU A 22 -9.14 26.23 18.59
CA LEU A 22 -7.91 27.03 18.58
C LEU A 22 -7.18 26.81 19.90
N TYR A 23 -5.99 26.21 19.86
CA TYR A 23 -5.06 26.24 20.97
C TYR A 23 -4.05 27.38 20.71
N ALA A 24 -4.24 28.45 21.42
CA ALA A 24 -3.24 29.50 21.59
C ALA A 24 -2.17 29.01 22.57
N CYS A 25 -0.93 28.92 22.16
CA CYS A 25 0.20 28.70 23.03
C CYS A 25 0.96 30.00 23.19
N ALA A 26 0.89 30.55 24.41
CA ALA A 26 1.53 31.80 24.82
C ALA A 26 3.04 31.61 25.01
N LEU A 27 3.76 32.63 24.61
CA LEU A 27 5.17 32.91 24.80
C LEU A 27 5.54 33.04 26.28
N MET A 28 6.63 32.45 26.70
CA MET A 28 7.46 32.92 27.80
C MET A 28 8.92 32.50 27.57
N ALA A 29 9.79 33.41 27.27
CA ALA A 29 11.21 33.38 27.60
C ALA A 29 11.40 34.13 28.91
N PRO A 30 12.42 33.82 29.76
CA PRO A 30 13.57 34.70 29.71
C PRO A 30 14.96 34.06 29.93
N LEU A 31 15.92 34.73 29.35
CA LEU A 31 17.33 34.93 29.73
C LEU A 31 17.81 34.36 31.06
N LEU A 32 19.00 33.76 31.02
CA LEU A 32 20.11 34.08 31.91
C LEU A 32 21.46 33.67 31.29
N LEU A 33 22.31 34.68 31.13
CA LEU A 33 23.73 34.62 30.85
C LEU A 33 24.48 33.97 32.03
N GLN A 34 25.47 33.12 31.76
CA GLN A 34 26.68 33.14 32.57
C GLN A 34 27.87 32.61 31.78
N SER A 35 28.83 33.48 31.65
CA SER A 35 30.18 33.36 31.17
C SER A 35 31.04 32.49 32.13
N CYS A 36 31.87 31.64 31.60
CA CYS A 36 33.16 31.32 32.20
C CYS A 36 34.18 30.96 31.13
N ASN A 37 35.16 31.80 31.07
CA ASN A 37 36.36 31.74 30.26
C ASN A 37 37.39 30.85 30.95
N ALA A 38 38.03 29.95 30.25
CA ALA A 38 39.33 29.38 30.63
C ALA A 38 40.09 28.94 29.40
N GLN A 39 41.07 29.72 29.04
CA GLN A 39 42.14 29.42 28.11
C GLN A 39 43.03 28.31 28.65
N SER A 40 43.44 27.38 27.82
CA SER A 40 44.69 26.66 27.98
C SER A 40 45.23 26.28 26.60
N GLU A 41 46.39 26.88 26.33
CA GLU A 41 47.20 26.67 25.14
C GLU A 41 48.00 25.37 25.17
N LYS A 42 48.46 24.96 23.94
CA LYS A 42 49.58 24.09 23.56
C LYS A 42 49.18 22.61 23.32
N LYS A 43 49.41 22.06 22.13
CA LYS A 43 50.66 21.91 21.41
C LYS A 43 50.40 21.39 19.99
N GLU A 44 51.01 21.98 18.99
CA GLU A 44 51.21 21.42 17.64
C GLU A 44 51.96 20.09 17.73
N SER A 45 51.43 19.09 17.05
CA SER A 45 52.25 18.05 16.45
C SER A 45 51.71 17.69 15.08
N ASN A 46 52.44 18.21 14.09
CA ASN A 46 52.33 17.76 12.71
C ASN A 46 52.41 16.27 12.63
N LYS A 47 51.37 15.61 12.16
CA LYS A 47 51.42 14.26 11.66
C LYS A 47 50.78 14.26 10.29
N GLU A 48 51.66 14.27 9.31
CA GLU A 48 51.41 14.02 7.90
C GLU A 48 50.58 12.76 7.78
N CYS A 49 49.31 12.90 7.45
CA CYS A 49 48.43 11.79 7.17
C CYS A 49 48.40 11.62 5.65
N THR A 50 49.14 10.64 5.20
CA THR A 50 49.12 10.16 3.82
C THR A 50 47.69 9.84 3.43
N GLU A 51 47.17 10.50 2.38
CA GLU A 51 45.92 10.16 1.72
C GLU A 51 46.05 8.75 1.10
N GLU A 52 45.58 7.75 1.86
CA GLU A 52 45.18 6.49 1.24
C GLU A 52 43.88 6.75 0.48
N THR A 53 43.99 6.87 -0.80
CA THR A 53 42.86 6.83 -1.74
C THR A 53 42.16 5.48 -1.62
N ASN A 54 41.22 5.40 -0.69
CA ASN A 54 40.30 4.29 -0.59
C ASN A 54 39.39 4.33 -1.83
N LYS A 55 39.80 3.64 -2.88
CA LYS A 55 38.93 3.29 -4.00
C LYS A 55 37.84 2.37 -3.47
N ASN A 56 36.86 2.97 -2.82
CA ASN A 56 35.61 2.32 -2.53
C ASN A 56 34.95 1.98 -3.87
N THR A 57 35.20 0.77 -4.33
CA THR A 57 34.51 0.19 -5.48
C THR A 57 33.04 0.03 -5.00
N GLU A 58 32.25 1.06 -5.20
CA GLU A 58 30.80 0.97 -5.05
C GLU A 58 30.34 -0.16 -5.98
N LYS A 59 30.18 -1.33 -5.37
CA LYS A 59 29.50 -2.46 -6.00
C LYS A 59 28.10 -1.95 -6.28
N LYS A 60 27.84 -1.54 -7.53
CA LYS A 60 26.51 -1.15 -8.01
C LYS A 60 25.58 -2.31 -7.70
N VAL A 61 24.94 -2.28 -6.53
CA VAL A 61 23.88 -3.22 -6.20
C VAL A 61 22.80 -2.96 -7.24
N MET A 62 22.62 -3.88 -8.16
CA MET A 62 21.53 -3.81 -9.13
C MET A 62 20.25 -3.80 -8.29
N LYS A 63 19.58 -2.66 -8.27
CA LYS A 63 18.31 -2.49 -7.56
C LYS A 63 17.29 -3.41 -8.23
N THR A 64 16.98 -4.52 -7.59
CA THR A 64 15.86 -5.38 -8.00
C THR A 64 14.58 -4.65 -7.64
N GLY A 65 13.88 -4.14 -8.62
CA GLY A 65 12.62 -3.45 -8.34
C GLY A 65 12.15 -2.52 -9.46
N SER A 66 10.96 -2.03 -9.29
CA SER A 66 10.32 -1.07 -10.19
C SER A 66 10.88 0.35 -9.99
N GLU A 67 10.56 1.24 -10.93
CA GLU A 67 10.81 2.67 -10.82
C GLU A 67 9.98 3.29 -9.69
N ASN A 68 10.37 4.51 -9.26
CA ASN A 68 9.66 5.21 -8.18
C ASN A 68 8.24 5.65 -8.57
N PHE A 69 8.03 5.99 -9.85
CA PHE A 69 6.74 6.37 -10.40
C PHE A 69 6.28 5.31 -11.40
N ILE A 70 5.10 4.76 -11.17
CA ILE A 70 4.55 3.69 -11.99
C ILE A 70 3.18 4.13 -12.48
N PHE A 71 3.10 4.42 -13.75
CA PHE A 71 1.86 4.84 -14.39
C PHE A 71 1.13 3.60 -14.92
N ALA A 72 -0.18 3.56 -14.70
CA ALA A 72 -1.01 2.47 -15.18
C ALA A 72 -1.22 2.54 -16.71
N GLU A 73 -1.14 3.76 -17.26
CA GLU A 73 -1.22 4.00 -18.69
C GLU A 73 -0.04 3.33 -19.41
N GLY A 74 -0.35 2.58 -20.46
CA GLY A 74 0.66 1.85 -21.25
C GLY A 74 1.22 0.58 -20.61
N LYS A 75 0.82 0.23 -19.37
CA LYS A 75 1.16 -1.07 -18.80
C LYS A 75 0.23 -2.15 -19.32
N GLU A 76 0.82 -3.26 -19.75
CA GLU A 76 0.07 -4.40 -20.25
C GLU A 76 -0.68 -5.14 -19.13
N TRP A 77 -1.85 -5.68 -19.50
CA TRP A 77 -2.60 -6.62 -18.68
C TRP A 77 -2.23 -8.04 -19.11
N GLU A 78 -1.80 -8.84 -18.17
CA GLU A 78 -1.43 -10.23 -18.41
C GLU A 78 -2.62 -11.15 -18.08
N PRO A 79 -2.87 -12.20 -18.89
CA PRO A 79 -3.85 -13.22 -18.53
C PRO A 79 -3.48 -13.90 -17.20
N ALA A 80 -4.46 -14.04 -16.29
CA ALA A 80 -4.29 -14.67 -14.99
C ALA A 80 -5.31 -15.79 -14.72
N GLY A 81 -6.17 -16.07 -15.68
CA GLY A 81 -7.23 -17.08 -15.67
C GLY A 81 -8.32 -16.74 -16.66
N GLU A 82 -9.33 -17.59 -16.76
CA GLU A 82 -10.50 -17.32 -17.59
C GLU A 82 -11.30 -16.14 -16.99
N GLY A 83 -11.48 -15.06 -17.74
CA GLY A 83 -12.13 -13.83 -17.26
C GLY A 83 -11.32 -13.07 -16.20
N VAL A 84 -10.02 -13.38 -16.03
CA VAL A 84 -9.13 -12.72 -15.08
C VAL A 84 -7.88 -12.21 -15.76
N VAL A 85 -7.57 -10.94 -15.55
CA VAL A 85 -6.31 -10.33 -15.99
C VAL A 85 -5.63 -9.61 -14.83
N ARG A 86 -4.30 -9.57 -14.85
CA ARG A 86 -3.50 -8.86 -13.83
C ARG A 86 -2.58 -7.83 -14.45
N GLN A 87 -2.19 -6.85 -13.65
CA GLN A 87 -1.22 -5.83 -14.00
C GLN A 87 -0.27 -5.65 -12.82
N ILE A 88 1.01 -6.01 -13.01
CA ILE A 88 2.04 -5.85 -11.98
C ILE A 88 2.38 -4.37 -11.89
N MET A 89 2.25 -3.79 -10.71
CA MET A 89 2.51 -2.36 -10.47
C MET A 89 3.91 -2.15 -9.90
N GLY A 90 4.00 -1.84 -8.63
CA GLY A 90 5.26 -1.58 -7.94
C GLY A 90 5.76 -2.78 -7.17
N TYR A 91 7.07 -3.00 -7.17
CA TYR A 91 7.70 -4.09 -6.43
C TYR A 91 9.17 -3.84 -6.14
N ASN A 92 9.66 -4.51 -5.13
CA ASN A 92 11.07 -4.81 -4.84
C ASN A 92 11.11 -6.21 -4.22
N ASP A 93 12.26 -6.63 -3.67
CA ASP A 93 12.39 -7.97 -3.08
C ASP A 93 11.43 -8.21 -1.90
N ASP A 94 11.02 -7.15 -1.17
CA ASP A 94 10.22 -7.25 0.05
C ASP A 94 8.72 -7.12 -0.20
N ILE A 95 8.29 -6.46 -1.27
CA ILE A 95 6.88 -6.13 -1.50
C ILE A 95 6.54 -6.08 -2.99
N MET A 96 5.32 -6.45 -3.32
CA MET A 96 4.77 -6.31 -4.67
C MET A 96 3.30 -5.91 -4.60
N VAL A 97 2.90 -4.97 -5.47
CA VAL A 97 1.50 -4.57 -5.67
C VAL A 97 1.04 -5.01 -7.06
N VAL A 98 -0.11 -5.67 -7.12
CA VAL A 98 -0.72 -6.18 -8.35
C VAL A 98 -2.18 -5.77 -8.39
N LYS A 99 -2.64 -5.26 -9.53
CA LYS A 99 -4.06 -5.11 -9.83
C LYS A 99 -4.55 -6.39 -10.49
N VAL A 100 -5.72 -6.88 -10.06
CA VAL A 100 -6.34 -8.06 -10.66
C VAL A 100 -7.79 -7.73 -11.00
N LYS A 101 -8.12 -7.75 -12.27
CA LYS A 101 -9.46 -7.44 -12.78
C LYS A 101 -10.19 -8.74 -13.10
N PHE A 102 -11.44 -8.81 -12.68
CA PHE A 102 -12.30 -9.97 -12.85
C PHE A 102 -13.56 -9.62 -13.62
N GLU A 103 -13.94 -10.49 -14.53
CA GLU A 103 -15.27 -10.51 -15.13
C GLU A 103 -16.26 -11.22 -14.18
N LYS A 104 -17.56 -10.96 -14.38
CA LYS A 104 -18.60 -11.65 -13.61
C LYS A 104 -18.53 -13.16 -13.81
N GLY A 105 -18.54 -13.90 -12.73
CA GLY A 105 -18.46 -15.37 -12.71
C GLY A 105 -17.04 -15.92 -12.80
N ALA A 106 -16.05 -15.09 -13.08
CA ALA A 106 -14.65 -15.50 -13.12
C ALA A 106 -14.20 -16.03 -11.76
N VAL A 107 -13.32 -17.02 -11.78
CA VAL A 107 -12.84 -17.75 -10.60
C VAL A 107 -11.36 -17.49 -10.39
N GLY A 108 -11.00 -16.92 -9.25
CA GLY A 108 -9.66 -16.99 -8.71
C GLY A 108 -9.44 -18.38 -8.10
N ALA A 109 -8.70 -19.23 -8.80
CA ALA A 109 -8.53 -20.63 -8.43
C ALA A 109 -8.02 -20.77 -6.98
N VAL A 110 -8.48 -21.82 -6.30
CA VAL A 110 -8.01 -22.14 -4.94
C VAL A 110 -6.53 -22.51 -4.99
N HIS A 111 -5.72 -21.81 -4.18
CA HIS A 111 -4.28 -22.03 -4.09
C HIS A 111 -3.75 -21.58 -2.73
N HIS A 112 -2.47 -21.79 -2.52
CA HIS A 112 -1.72 -21.24 -1.38
C HIS A 112 -0.32 -20.84 -1.84
N HIS A 113 0.36 -20.03 -1.07
CA HIS A 113 1.73 -19.59 -1.30
C HIS A 113 2.37 -19.05 -0.02
N ILE A 114 3.69 -19.01 0.03
CA ILE A 114 4.48 -18.61 1.21
C ILE A 114 4.39 -17.11 1.57
N HIS A 115 3.77 -16.30 0.75
CA HIS A 115 3.72 -14.85 0.91
C HIS A 115 2.58 -14.45 1.83
N SER A 116 2.79 -13.48 2.70
CA SER A 116 1.69 -12.71 3.27
C SER A 116 1.01 -11.92 2.16
N GLN A 117 -0.32 -11.89 2.16
CA GLN A 117 -1.08 -11.14 1.16
C GLN A 117 -2.17 -10.30 1.82
N VAL A 118 -2.21 -9.03 1.44
CA VAL A 118 -3.35 -8.15 1.71
C VAL A 118 -4.06 -7.91 0.39
N THR A 119 -5.38 -8.10 0.37
CA THR A 119 -6.24 -7.78 -0.78
C THR A 119 -7.20 -6.67 -0.39
N TYR A 120 -7.16 -5.56 -1.10
CA TYR A 120 -8.17 -4.52 -1.03
C TYR A 120 -9.14 -4.65 -2.20
N VAL A 121 -10.43 -4.63 -1.92
CA VAL A 121 -11.48 -4.64 -2.95
C VAL A 121 -11.70 -3.22 -3.43
N GLU A 122 -11.14 -2.89 -4.59
CA GLU A 122 -11.30 -1.56 -5.21
C GLU A 122 -12.70 -1.37 -5.76
N SER A 123 -13.22 -2.41 -6.42
CA SER A 123 -14.57 -2.39 -7.01
C SER A 123 -15.14 -3.79 -7.13
N GLY A 124 -16.46 -3.90 -7.32
CA GLY A 124 -17.18 -5.15 -7.52
C GLY A 124 -17.54 -5.86 -6.21
N LYS A 125 -17.90 -7.14 -6.35
CA LYS A 125 -18.29 -8.02 -5.24
C LYS A 125 -17.76 -9.42 -5.46
N PHE A 126 -17.24 -10.05 -4.40
CA PHE A 126 -16.58 -11.34 -4.46
C PHE A 126 -17.02 -12.25 -3.32
N GLU A 127 -17.17 -13.54 -3.58
CA GLU A 127 -17.19 -14.57 -2.55
C GLU A 127 -15.77 -15.11 -2.38
N PHE A 128 -15.12 -14.78 -1.27
CA PHE A 128 -13.82 -15.32 -0.90
C PHE A 128 -13.96 -16.55 -0.01
N THR A 129 -13.09 -17.51 -0.24
CA THR A 129 -12.87 -18.65 0.67
C THR A 129 -11.44 -18.55 1.18
N ILE A 130 -11.24 -18.47 2.50
CA ILE A 130 -9.91 -18.47 3.15
C ILE A 130 -9.94 -19.54 4.24
N ASN A 131 -9.05 -20.54 4.16
CA ASN A 131 -8.98 -21.68 5.08
C ASN A 131 -10.36 -22.33 5.33
N GLY A 132 -11.14 -22.50 4.24
CA GLY A 132 -12.48 -23.08 4.28
C GLY A 132 -13.60 -22.13 4.73
N VAL A 133 -13.29 -20.95 5.23
CA VAL A 133 -14.31 -19.96 5.63
C VAL A 133 -14.69 -19.11 4.44
N LYS A 134 -15.98 -19.07 4.11
CA LYS A 134 -16.54 -18.26 3.02
C LYS A 134 -17.12 -16.96 3.55
N LYS A 135 -16.81 -15.87 2.85
CA LYS A 135 -17.44 -14.55 3.08
C LYS A 135 -17.60 -13.78 1.79
N ILE A 136 -18.67 -12.99 1.72
CA ILE A 136 -18.87 -12.01 0.64
C ILE A 136 -18.24 -10.71 1.07
N VAL A 137 -17.45 -10.12 0.17
CA VAL A 137 -16.78 -8.84 0.32
C VAL A 137 -17.10 -7.94 -0.86
N SER A 138 -17.09 -6.63 -0.63
CA SER A 138 -17.45 -5.60 -1.59
C SER A 138 -16.43 -4.47 -1.59
N ALA A 139 -16.57 -3.54 -2.51
CA ALA A 139 -15.70 -2.36 -2.59
C ALA A 139 -15.51 -1.67 -1.22
N GLY A 140 -14.27 -1.40 -0.86
CA GLY A 140 -13.85 -0.84 0.42
C GLY A 140 -13.41 -1.89 1.46
N ASP A 141 -13.77 -3.16 1.28
CA ASP A 141 -13.35 -4.22 2.19
C ASP A 141 -11.88 -4.62 1.96
N CYS A 142 -11.28 -5.20 2.99
CA CYS A 142 -9.91 -5.66 2.95
C CYS A 142 -9.81 -7.07 3.56
N LEU A 143 -8.95 -7.91 2.98
CA LEU A 143 -8.68 -9.26 3.44
C LEU A 143 -7.19 -9.43 3.70
N TYR A 144 -6.86 -10.13 4.78
CA TYR A 144 -5.51 -10.59 5.07
C TYR A 144 -5.43 -12.11 4.93
N LYS A 145 -4.36 -12.55 4.32
CA LYS A 145 -3.99 -13.96 4.17
C LYS A 145 -2.58 -14.14 4.71
N GLU A 146 -2.47 -14.96 5.72
CA GLU A 146 -1.17 -15.38 6.24
C GLU A 146 -0.43 -16.30 5.24
N PRO A 147 0.88 -16.48 5.38
CA PRO A 147 1.61 -17.47 4.58
C PRO A 147 0.91 -18.82 4.59
N ASP A 148 0.86 -19.47 3.42
CA ASP A 148 0.27 -20.77 3.18
C ASP A 148 -1.25 -20.91 3.46
N ALA A 149 -1.95 -19.80 3.75
CA ALA A 149 -3.40 -19.84 3.83
C ALA A 149 -4.00 -20.27 2.48
N VAL A 150 -4.80 -21.33 2.50
CA VAL A 150 -5.52 -21.81 1.31
C VAL A 150 -6.64 -20.83 0.99
N HIS A 151 -6.63 -20.25 -0.20
CA HIS A 151 -7.61 -19.24 -0.56
C HIS A 151 -7.96 -19.23 -2.05
N GLY A 152 -9.13 -18.67 -2.35
CA GLY A 152 -9.64 -18.44 -3.69
C GLY A 152 -10.88 -17.57 -3.64
N CYS A 153 -11.40 -17.18 -4.81
CA CYS A 153 -12.61 -16.36 -4.87
C CYS A 153 -13.45 -16.65 -6.12
N VAL A 154 -14.71 -16.24 -6.06
CA VAL A 154 -15.61 -16.13 -7.19
C VAL A 154 -16.07 -14.69 -7.33
N CYS A 155 -15.96 -14.12 -8.51
CA CYS A 155 -16.43 -12.78 -8.81
C CYS A 155 -17.95 -12.78 -9.00
N LEU A 156 -18.69 -12.17 -8.09
CA LEU A 156 -20.16 -12.07 -8.15
C LEU A 156 -20.61 -10.86 -8.98
N GLU A 157 -19.90 -9.75 -8.87
CA GLU A 157 -20.07 -8.54 -9.69
C GLU A 157 -18.71 -8.11 -10.22
N PRO A 158 -18.59 -7.74 -11.52
CA PRO A 158 -17.30 -7.40 -12.12
C PRO A 158 -16.55 -6.35 -11.30
N GLY A 159 -15.26 -6.55 -11.11
CA GLY A 159 -14.51 -5.68 -10.21
C GLY A 159 -13.01 -5.83 -10.30
N MET A 160 -12.35 -5.13 -9.40
CA MET A 160 -10.90 -5.07 -9.31
C MET A 160 -10.45 -5.29 -7.86
N LEU A 161 -9.44 -6.13 -7.72
CA LEU A 161 -8.70 -6.34 -6.49
C LEU A 161 -7.33 -5.68 -6.60
N ILE A 162 -6.84 -5.13 -5.49
CA ILE A 162 -5.48 -4.67 -5.32
C ILE A 162 -4.81 -5.63 -4.35
N ASP A 163 -3.91 -6.45 -4.84
CA ASP A 163 -3.15 -7.41 -4.05
C ASP A 163 -1.77 -6.86 -3.69
N CYS A 164 -1.44 -6.90 -2.41
CA CYS A 164 -0.12 -6.58 -1.89
C CYS A 164 0.51 -7.85 -1.31
N PHE A 165 1.69 -8.22 -1.80
CA PHE A 165 2.42 -9.41 -1.37
C PHE A 165 3.70 -9.03 -0.63
N SER A 166 4.07 -9.80 0.38
CA SER A 166 5.36 -9.72 1.07
C SER A 166 5.85 -11.14 1.39
N PRO A 167 7.08 -11.50 0.96
CA PRO A 167 7.90 -10.84 -0.05
C PRO A 167 7.21 -10.78 -1.43
N MET A 168 7.89 -10.25 -2.44
CA MET A 168 7.32 -10.21 -3.80
C MET A 168 7.09 -11.61 -4.37
N ARG A 169 6.11 -11.71 -5.25
CA ARG A 169 5.82 -12.91 -6.07
C ARG A 169 6.79 -12.95 -7.25
N ALA A 170 8.00 -13.51 -7.03
CA ALA A 170 9.03 -13.61 -8.06
C ALA A 170 8.55 -14.39 -9.29
N ASP A 171 7.71 -15.39 -9.08
CA ASP A 171 7.07 -16.21 -10.13
C ASP A 171 6.19 -15.39 -11.09
N PHE A 172 5.73 -14.21 -10.69
CA PHE A 172 4.99 -13.30 -11.58
C PHE A 172 5.89 -12.55 -12.57
N LEU A 173 7.18 -12.47 -12.28
CA LEU A 173 8.15 -11.79 -13.14
C LEU A 173 8.82 -12.73 -14.14
N GLU A 174 8.66 -14.04 -13.96
CA GLU A 174 9.18 -15.04 -14.90
C GLU A 174 8.33 -15.03 -16.18
N LYS A 175 8.95 -14.68 -17.29
CA LYS A 175 8.29 -14.77 -18.60
C LYS A 175 8.07 -16.24 -18.95
N LYS A 176 6.83 -16.61 -19.14
CA LYS A 176 6.43 -17.92 -19.67
C LYS A 176 6.63 -17.99 -21.16
#